data_8a199985ef740061445a22ae77061426
#
_entry.id   8a199985ef740061445a22ae77061426
#
_cell.length_a   1.000
_cell.length_b   1.000
_cell.length_c   1.000
_cell.angle_alpha   90.00
_cell.angle_beta   90.00
_cell.angle_gamma   90.00
#
_symmetry.space_group_name_H-M   'P 1'
#
loop_
_entity.id
_entity.type
_entity.pdbx_description
1 polymer ?
#
loop_
_entity_poly.entity_id
_entity_poly.type
_entity_poly.pdbx_seq_one_letter_code
_entity_poly.pdbx_strand_id
1 'polypeptide(L)'
;GRDYRLIRGRNRIGRDSGMDVTIRKDQKVTREEHCSVVYDEKSNLTFLVPGNGTLTYYKGEMLRQPQQLCSGDAVEIGETKFIFISFCEGERVWKNEEE
;
A
#
# COMPACT_ATOMS: atom_id res chain seq x y z
N GLY A 1 -15.81 2.43 2.00
CA GLY A 1 -14.39 2.52 1.76
C GLY A 1 -14.03 2.74 0.32
N ARG A 2 -12.82 3.09 0.11
CA ARG A 2 -12.29 3.35 -1.21
C ARG A 2 -11.31 2.25 -1.62
N ASP A 3 -11.53 1.67 -2.79
CA ASP A 3 -10.67 0.62 -3.30
C ASP A 3 -9.69 1.18 -4.33
N TYR A 4 -8.44 0.75 -4.23
CA TYR A 4 -7.41 1.10 -5.21
C TYR A 4 -6.96 -0.18 -5.89
N ARG A 5 -7.08 -0.24 -7.21
CA ARG A 5 -6.60 -1.39 -7.97
C ARG A 5 -5.08 -1.30 -8.13
N LEU A 6 -4.40 -2.34 -7.71
CA LEU A 6 -2.95 -2.42 -7.85
C LEU A 6 -2.58 -3.02 -9.21
N ILE A 7 -1.59 -2.41 -9.85
CA ILE A 7 -1.08 -2.89 -11.13
C ILE A 7 0.23 -3.66 -10.91
N ARG A 8 0.65 -4.42 -11.90
CA ARG A 8 1.94 -5.11 -11.82
C ARG A 8 3.06 -4.08 -11.73
N GLY A 9 4.15 -4.47 -11.07
CA GLY A 9 5.25 -3.58 -10.83
C GLY A 9 5.01 -2.70 -9.63
N ARG A 10 5.52 -1.49 -9.67
CA ARG A 10 5.55 -0.60 -8.50
C ARG A 10 4.34 0.33 -8.48
N ASN A 11 3.60 0.28 -7.39
CA ASN A 11 2.49 1.19 -7.12
C ASN A 11 2.95 2.14 -6.03
N ARG A 12 3.25 3.39 -6.38
CA ARG A 12 3.74 4.38 -5.43
C ARG A 12 2.56 4.99 -4.68
N ILE A 13 2.72 5.12 -3.38
CA ILE A 13 1.68 5.64 -2.49
C ILE A 13 2.16 6.95 -1.87
N GLY A 14 1.37 7.98 -1.98
CA GLY A 14 1.70 9.28 -1.42
C GLY A 14 0.53 10.23 -1.46
N ARG A 15 0.77 11.46 -1.04
CA ARG A 15 -0.26 12.49 -0.94
C ARG A 15 -0.46 13.25 -2.26
N ASP A 16 0.58 13.33 -3.07
CA ASP A 16 0.54 14.02 -4.37
C ASP A 16 -0.30 13.28 -5.40
N SER A 17 -0.95 14.03 -6.26
CA SER A 17 -1.79 13.47 -7.32
C SER A 17 -1.03 12.67 -8.37
N GLY A 18 0.31 12.80 -8.42
CA GLY A 18 1.14 12.02 -9.32
C GLY A 18 1.44 10.61 -8.86
N MET A 19 1.00 10.24 -7.65
CA MET A 19 1.21 8.90 -7.14
C MET A 19 0.17 7.93 -7.71
N ASP A 20 0.54 6.65 -7.79
CA ASP A 20 -0.36 5.62 -8.29
C ASP A 20 -1.54 5.39 -7.34
N VAL A 21 -1.27 5.50 -6.04
CA VAL A 21 -2.29 5.52 -4.99
C VAL A 21 -2.15 6.86 -4.27
N THR A 22 -3.18 7.69 -4.34
CA THR A 22 -3.15 9.03 -3.77
C THR A 22 -3.97 9.12 -2.50
N ILE A 23 -3.33 9.48 -1.39
CA ILE A 23 -3.98 9.66 -0.09
C ILE A 23 -3.93 11.15 0.25
N ARG A 24 -4.91 11.91 -0.25
CA ARG A 24 -4.88 13.39 -0.17
C ARG A 24 -5.16 13.96 1.20
N LYS A 25 -5.99 13.29 2.00
CA LYS A 25 -6.50 13.83 3.25
C LYS A 25 -5.63 13.58 4.46
N ASP A 26 -4.64 12.72 4.33
CA ASP A 26 -3.80 12.34 5.46
C ASP A 26 -2.50 13.15 5.46
N GLN A 27 -2.41 14.12 6.37
CA GLN A 27 -1.25 15.01 6.46
C GLN A 27 0.02 14.29 6.90
N LYS A 28 -0.11 13.10 7.46
CA LYS A 28 1.04 12.30 7.88
C LYS A 28 1.61 11.44 6.77
N VAL A 29 0.92 11.40 5.64
CA VAL A 29 1.44 10.71 4.46
C VAL A 29 2.36 11.67 3.70
N THR A 30 3.56 11.20 3.39
CA THR A 30 4.54 11.97 2.62
C THR A 30 3.99 12.25 1.22
N ARG A 31 4.30 13.42 0.67
CA ARG A 31 3.79 13.82 -0.64
C ARG A 31 4.17 12.84 -1.74
N GLU A 32 5.47 12.51 -1.81
CA GLU A 32 5.97 11.61 -2.83
C GLU A 32 6.43 10.31 -2.22
N GLU A 33 5.90 9.22 -2.73
CA GLU A 33 6.31 7.87 -2.38
C GLU A 33 6.56 7.65 -0.88
N HIS A 34 5.50 7.80 -0.10
CA HIS A 34 5.54 7.46 1.31
C HIS A 34 5.99 6.02 1.51
N CYS A 35 5.44 5.14 0.70
CA CYS A 35 5.82 3.74 0.56
C CYS A 35 5.34 3.28 -0.81
N SER A 36 5.56 2.01 -1.14
CA SER A 36 5.06 1.46 -2.39
C SER A 36 4.59 0.02 -2.18
N VAL A 37 3.74 -0.43 -3.09
CA VAL A 37 3.32 -1.83 -3.15
C VAL A 37 3.81 -2.38 -4.48
N VAL A 38 4.62 -3.42 -4.44
CA VAL A 38 5.19 -4.01 -5.64
C VAL A 38 4.57 -5.38 -5.87
N TYR A 39 3.93 -5.54 -7.03
CA TYR A 39 3.37 -6.81 -7.44
C TYR A 39 4.28 -7.40 -8.51
N ASP A 40 4.90 -8.54 -8.18
CA ASP A 40 5.70 -9.30 -9.11
C ASP A 40 4.83 -10.37 -9.77
N GLU A 41 4.46 -10.12 -11.03
CA GLU A 41 3.59 -11.00 -11.78
C GLU A 41 4.21 -12.38 -11.99
N LYS A 42 5.53 -12.45 -12.15
CA LYS A 42 6.24 -13.69 -12.43
C LYS A 42 6.16 -14.67 -11.26
N SER A 43 6.39 -14.19 -10.05
CA SER A 43 6.30 -15.02 -8.84
C SER A 43 4.91 -15.03 -8.22
N ASN A 44 4.05 -14.12 -8.67
CA ASN A 44 2.72 -13.91 -8.13
C ASN A 44 2.75 -13.50 -6.64
N LEU A 45 3.75 -12.70 -6.29
CA LEU A 45 3.94 -12.20 -4.93
C LEU A 45 3.78 -10.69 -4.89
N THR A 46 3.29 -10.18 -3.77
CA THR A 46 3.10 -8.76 -3.54
C THR A 46 3.86 -8.35 -2.29
N PHE A 47 4.57 -7.23 -2.37
CA PHE A 47 5.39 -6.73 -1.27
C PHE A 47 5.04 -5.28 -0.94
N LEU A 48 5.02 -4.98 0.34
CA LEU A 48 4.98 -3.61 0.83
C LEU A 48 6.42 -3.15 1.03
N VAL A 49 6.81 -2.06 0.38
CA VAL A 49 8.19 -1.58 0.36
C VAL A 49 8.26 -0.21 1.01
N PRO A 50 9.13 0.01 2.00
CA PRO A 50 9.28 1.33 2.61
C PRO A 50 9.80 2.35 1.61
N GLY A 51 9.42 3.60 1.79
CA GLY A 51 9.83 4.70 0.94
C GLY A 51 10.29 5.88 1.79
N ASN A 52 9.91 7.09 1.39
CA ASN A 52 10.30 8.31 2.08
C ASN A 52 9.56 8.55 3.40
N GLY A 53 8.39 7.95 3.55
CA GLY A 53 7.60 8.11 4.75
C GLY A 53 8.07 7.22 5.89
N THR A 54 7.90 7.71 7.11
CA THR A 54 8.32 6.96 8.30
C THR A 54 7.15 6.31 9.05
N LEU A 55 5.92 6.69 8.70
CA LEU A 55 4.73 6.21 9.40
C LEU A 55 4.01 5.14 8.59
N THR A 56 4.67 4.01 8.39
CA THR A 56 4.11 2.85 7.71
C THR A 56 4.22 1.66 8.66
N TYR A 57 3.07 1.01 8.93
CA TYR A 57 3.02 -0.09 9.88
C TYR A 57 2.38 -1.31 9.23
N TYR A 58 3.02 -2.45 9.38
CA TYR A 58 2.51 -3.74 8.94
C TYR A 58 2.09 -4.53 10.16
N LYS A 59 0.79 -4.82 10.28
CA LYS A 59 0.21 -5.53 11.43
C LYS A 59 0.64 -4.93 12.77
N GLY A 60 0.69 -3.60 12.83
CA GLY A 60 1.02 -2.87 14.04
C GLY A 60 2.50 -2.61 14.28
N GLU A 61 3.37 -3.14 13.43
CA GLU A 61 4.81 -2.95 13.56
C GLU A 61 5.35 -2.04 12.47
N MET A 62 6.27 -1.15 12.84
CA MET A 62 6.87 -0.23 11.89
C MET A 62 7.61 -0.98 10.78
N LEU A 63 7.31 -0.62 9.54
CA LEU A 63 7.94 -1.23 8.37
C LEU A 63 9.34 -0.65 8.19
N ARG A 64 10.35 -1.50 8.15
CA ARG A 64 11.75 -1.10 7.97
C ARG A 64 12.40 -1.70 6.73
N GLN A 65 11.79 -2.73 6.19
CA GLN A 65 12.28 -3.43 5.01
C GLN A 65 11.10 -3.99 4.24
N PRO A 66 11.30 -4.42 2.99
CA PRO A 66 10.20 -5.00 2.22
C PRO A 66 9.53 -6.17 2.95
N GLN A 67 8.21 -6.19 2.91
CA GLN A 67 7.41 -7.20 3.59
C GLN A 67 6.40 -7.79 2.62
N GLN A 68 6.41 -9.11 2.48
CA GLN A 68 5.41 -9.79 1.66
C GLN A 68 4.02 -9.61 2.24
N LEU A 69 3.07 -9.29 1.38
CA LEU A 69 1.66 -9.14 1.77
C LEU A 69 0.89 -10.40 1.44
N CYS A 70 0.02 -10.79 2.37
CA CYS A 70 -0.95 -11.87 2.18
C CYS A 70 -2.35 -11.29 2.24
N SER A 71 -3.28 -11.90 1.53
CA SER A 71 -4.67 -11.41 1.50
C SER A 71 -5.23 -11.31 2.91
N GLY A 72 -5.82 -10.16 3.23
CA GLY A 72 -6.33 -9.88 4.56
C GLY A 72 -5.37 -9.11 5.46
N ASP A 73 -4.14 -8.89 5.03
CA ASP A 73 -3.16 -8.17 5.85
C ASP A 73 -3.55 -6.70 6.01
N ALA A 74 -3.45 -6.22 7.25
CA ALA A 74 -3.72 -4.83 7.58
C ALA A 74 -2.44 -4.00 7.56
N VAL A 75 -2.51 -2.84 6.91
CA VAL A 75 -1.39 -1.91 6.80
C VAL A 75 -1.88 -0.52 7.17
N GLU A 76 -1.08 0.22 7.93
CA GLU A 76 -1.39 1.60 8.28
C GLU A 76 -0.34 2.51 7.66
N ILE A 77 -0.80 3.48 6.89
CA ILE A 77 0.05 4.46 6.21
C ILE A 77 -0.36 5.84 6.71
N GLY A 78 0.54 6.49 7.48
CA GLY A 78 0.17 7.68 8.20
C GLY A 78 -0.91 7.33 9.22
N GLU A 79 -2.10 7.92 9.07
CA GLU A 79 -3.25 7.60 9.90
C GLU A 79 -4.31 6.79 9.15
N THR A 80 -4.02 6.41 7.91
CA THR A 80 -4.97 5.72 7.04
C THR A 80 -4.72 4.22 7.07
N LYS A 81 -5.80 3.44 7.26
CA LYS A 81 -5.72 1.99 7.33
C LYS A 81 -6.19 1.33 6.05
N PHE A 82 -5.45 0.34 5.61
CA PHE A 82 -5.74 -0.42 4.40
C PHE A 82 -5.75 -1.91 4.70
N ILE A 83 -6.55 -2.63 3.90
CA ILE A 83 -6.51 -4.10 3.88
C ILE A 83 -6.10 -4.52 2.47
N PHE A 84 -5.09 -5.38 2.39
CA PHE A 84 -4.66 -5.94 1.12
C PHE A 84 -5.56 -7.13 0.77
N ILE A 85 -6.10 -7.13 -0.44
CA ILE A 85 -6.94 -8.23 -0.91
C ILE A 85 -6.35 -8.80 -2.19
N SER A 86 -6.17 -10.12 -2.20
CA SER A 86 -5.70 -10.84 -3.36
C SER A 86 -6.79 -11.81 -3.82
N PHE A 87 -7.17 -11.72 -5.08
CA PHE A 87 -8.20 -12.58 -5.66
C PHE A 87 -7.58 -13.74 -6.44
N CYS A 88 -8.31 -14.83 -6.53
CA CYS A 88 -7.82 -16.05 -7.19
C CYS A 88 -7.43 -15.87 -8.65
N GLU A 89 -8.00 -14.88 -9.33
CA GLU A 89 -7.76 -14.65 -10.76
C GLU A 89 -6.69 -13.62 -11.05
N GLY A 90 -5.84 -13.33 -10.07
CA GLY A 90 -4.72 -12.41 -10.25
C GLY A 90 -5.03 -10.95 -9.98
N GLU A 91 -6.25 -10.61 -9.65
CA GLU A 91 -6.59 -9.24 -9.28
C GLU A 91 -6.08 -8.92 -7.87
N ARG A 92 -5.57 -7.71 -7.69
CA ARG A 92 -5.08 -7.19 -6.42
C ARG A 92 -5.74 -5.86 -6.13
N VAL A 93 -6.19 -5.68 -4.90
CA VAL A 93 -6.87 -4.48 -4.47
C VAL A 93 -6.31 -3.99 -3.15
N TRP A 94 -6.21 -2.70 -3.02
CA TRP A 94 -5.79 -2.00 -1.81
C TRP A 94 -7.02 -1.31 -1.25
N LYS A 95 -7.50 -1.79 -0.14
CA LYS A 95 -8.78 -1.36 0.41
C LYS A 95 -8.60 -0.43 1.59
N ASN A 96 -9.21 0.74 1.52
CA ASN A 96 -9.18 1.71 2.61
C ASN A 96 -10.39 1.45 3.52
N GLU A 97 -10.13 1.06 4.76
CA GLU A 97 -11.18 0.75 5.72
C GLU A 97 -11.92 1.97 6.26
N GLU A 98 -11.30 3.14 6.19
CA GLU A 98 -11.82 4.34 6.85
C GLU A 98 -12.70 5.21 5.97
N GLU A 99 -12.88 4.87 4.74
CA GLU A 99 -13.71 5.66 3.82
C GLU A 99 -14.92 4.88 3.32
#